data_90bb743dc1b81d4251c9be41e1e13deb
#
_entry.id   90bb743dc1b81d4251c9be41e1e13deb
#
_cell.length_a   1.000
_cell.length_b   1.000
_cell.length_c   1.000
_cell.angle_alpha   90.00
_cell.angle_beta   90.00
_cell.angle_gamma   90.00
#
_symmetry.space_group_name_H-M   'P 1'
#
loop_
_entity.id
_entity.type
_entity.pdbx_description
1 polymer ?
#
loop_
_entity_poly.entity_id
_entity_poly.type
_entity_poly.pdbx_seq_one_letter_code
_entity_poly.pdbx_strand_id
1 'polypeptide(L)'
;MTYFKEALSAPALHFKRLRQMEPLLCNDAPIVRRTHTAIETEILWEGDHYLLYLPFHRESLEHIEQLECLTRERSRGPLIENRILREELTMVDSLGQHHNFDIILQVLPSGQTLKEAVTHYRAYDLITAVEKMKSRLDAIGFCHNNLTPSNVIICDNGAAYPLRYWYAKWEIYSDNDISQLVDFIDNNRHDELDAALPHLLMQDCEAEYSAPPKYDGITRLCKGHHYGFVDSDGHQITPFIYSWASEFCEGRAIVAKCSKFGAIDEHGRKVIPVIYSNLKFDVETGFFTATRNDYNYLINYEGEIIRRVKIETEEGCEEEMAAPTL
;
A
#
# COMPACT_ATOMS: atom_id res chain seq x y z
N MET A 1 -2.42 28.67 -11.04
CA MET A 1 -1.83 28.78 -9.68
C MET A 1 -2.47 29.90 -8.88
N THR A 2 -2.67 31.09 -9.43
CA THR A 2 -3.24 32.22 -8.69
C THR A 2 -4.62 31.92 -8.10
N TYR A 3 -5.57 31.46 -8.92
CA TYR A 3 -6.91 31.05 -8.45
C TYR A 3 -6.92 29.96 -7.38
N PHE A 4 -5.99 29.00 -7.47
CA PHE A 4 -5.90 27.95 -6.45
C PHE A 4 -5.40 28.50 -5.11
N LYS A 5 -4.43 29.42 -5.14
CA LYS A 5 -3.97 30.10 -3.92
C LYS A 5 -5.09 30.96 -3.28
N GLU A 6 -5.89 31.64 -4.10
CA GLU A 6 -7.06 32.39 -3.63
C GLU A 6 -8.08 31.44 -2.96
N ALA A 7 -8.35 30.28 -3.57
CA ALA A 7 -9.24 29.28 -2.99
C ALA A 7 -8.71 28.73 -1.66
N LEU A 8 -7.41 28.50 -1.54
CA LEU A 8 -6.76 28.07 -0.29
C LEU A 8 -6.79 29.17 0.79
N SER A 9 -6.77 30.44 0.41
CA SER A 9 -6.87 31.57 1.36
C SER A 9 -8.28 31.78 1.90
N ALA A 10 -9.30 31.24 1.23
CA ALA A 10 -10.70 31.32 1.65
C ALA A 10 -11.42 29.96 1.47
N PRO A 11 -11.00 28.90 2.20
CA PRO A 11 -11.50 27.54 1.97
C PRO A 11 -13.01 27.41 2.09
N ALA A 12 -13.60 28.13 3.02
CA ALA A 12 -15.05 28.12 3.28
C ALA A 12 -15.90 28.52 2.07
N LEU A 13 -15.35 29.30 1.12
CA LEU A 13 -16.04 29.75 -0.09
C LEU A 13 -15.89 28.81 -1.27
N HIS A 14 -14.80 28.04 -1.31
CA HIS A 14 -14.37 27.27 -2.49
C HIS A 14 -14.45 25.76 -2.32
N PHE A 15 -14.36 25.25 -1.09
CA PHE A 15 -14.37 23.82 -0.81
C PHE A 15 -15.68 23.37 -0.16
N LYS A 16 -16.13 22.15 -0.50
CA LYS A 16 -17.39 21.60 0.03
C LYS A 16 -17.20 20.98 1.43
N ARG A 17 -16.22 20.10 1.61
CA ARG A 17 -15.91 19.39 2.86
C ARG A 17 -14.73 20.01 3.59
N LEU A 18 -13.71 20.44 2.86
CA LEU A 18 -12.49 21.03 3.41
C LEU A 18 -12.64 22.52 3.81
N ARG A 19 -13.83 22.94 4.16
CA ARG A 19 -14.18 24.36 4.47
C ARG A 19 -13.39 24.94 5.64
N GLN A 20 -12.96 24.08 6.58
CA GLN A 20 -12.23 24.48 7.79
C GLN A 20 -10.77 24.01 7.75
N MET A 21 -10.26 23.63 6.57
CA MET A 21 -8.85 23.31 6.45
C MET A 21 -7.97 24.54 6.62
N GLU A 22 -6.78 24.33 7.15
CA GLU A 22 -5.74 25.34 7.29
C GLU A 22 -4.57 24.98 6.36
N PRO A 23 -4.33 25.73 5.28
CA PRO A 23 -3.18 25.49 4.42
C PRO A 23 -1.88 25.91 5.13
N LEU A 24 -0.79 25.21 4.85
CA LEU A 24 0.53 25.62 5.32
C LEU A 24 0.92 26.96 4.66
N LEU A 25 1.31 27.92 5.49
CA LEU A 25 1.62 29.29 5.05
C LEU A 25 3.12 29.58 5.09
N CYS A 26 3.58 30.41 4.15
CA CYS A 26 4.87 31.06 4.21
C CYS A 26 4.65 32.55 3.91
N ASN A 27 5.05 33.44 4.82
CA ASN A 27 4.80 34.88 4.75
C ASN A 27 3.32 35.21 4.47
N ASP A 28 2.42 34.60 5.24
CA ASP A 28 0.95 34.74 5.16
C ASP A 28 0.32 34.30 3.83
N ALA A 29 1.05 33.55 2.99
CA ALA A 29 0.53 33.03 1.74
C ALA A 29 0.61 31.49 1.72
N PRO A 30 -0.42 30.80 1.17
CA PRO A 30 -0.39 29.34 1.02
C PRO A 30 0.81 28.86 0.21
N ILE A 31 1.54 27.88 0.75
CA ILE A 31 2.64 27.21 0.03
C ILE A 31 2.02 26.28 -0.99
N VAL A 32 2.29 26.53 -2.26
CA VAL A 32 1.76 25.74 -3.36
C VAL A 32 2.89 25.34 -4.30
N ARG A 33 3.01 24.05 -4.56
CA ARG A 33 3.99 23.49 -5.47
C ARG A 33 3.31 22.95 -6.72
N ARG A 34 3.86 23.27 -7.89
CA ARG A 34 3.41 22.70 -9.16
C ARG A 34 4.36 21.58 -9.55
N THR A 35 3.81 20.39 -9.79
CA THR A 35 4.50 19.24 -10.36
C THR A 35 4.09 19.00 -11.82
N HIS A 36 4.51 17.93 -12.44
CA HIS A 36 4.05 17.54 -13.78
C HIS A 36 2.61 16.99 -13.78
N THR A 37 2.16 16.43 -12.67
CA THR A 37 0.89 15.70 -12.54
C THR A 37 -0.20 16.49 -11.83
N ALA A 38 0.18 17.37 -10.89
CA ALA A 38 -0.77 18.08 -10.04
C ALA A 38 -0.21 19.42 -9.51
N ILE A 39 -1.08 20.23 -8.96
CA ILE A 39 -0.70 21.25 -7.97
C ILE A 39 -0.86 20.63 -6.59
N GLU A 40 0.11 20.80 -5.71
CA GLU A 40 0.09 20.24 -4.36
C GLU A 40 0.32 21.30 -3.28
N THR A 41 -0.27 21.09 -2.12
CA THR A 41 -0.07 21.88 -0.91
C THR A 41 -0.24 20.99 0.32
N GLU A 42 0.34 21.42 1.43
CA GLU A 42 0.10 20.80 2.73
C GLU A 42 -1.01 21.54 3.45
N ILE A 43 -1.88 20.77 4.11
CA ILE A 43 -3.00 21.30 4.88
C ILE A 43 -3.13 20.57 6.21
N LEU A 44 -3.65 21.26 7.21
CA LEU A 44 -4.19 20.70 8.44
C LEU A 44 -5.72 20.65 8.32
N TRP A 45 -6.31 19.50 8.56
CA TRP A 45 -7.76 19.29 8.54
C TRP A 45 -8.19 18.25 9.57
N GLU A 46 -9.17 18.60 10.40
CA GLU A 46 -9.67 17.74 11.49
C GLU A 46 -8.58 17.24 12.46
N GLY A 47 -7.48 17.99 12.59
CA GLY A 47 -6.36 17.67 13.47
C GLY A 47 -5.25 16.83 12.84
N ASP A 48 -5.43 16.37 11.61
CA ASP A 48 -4.45 15.59 10.85
C ASP A 48 -3.83 16.42 9.72
N HIS A 49 -2.59 16.10 9.39
CA HIS A 49 -1.87 16.68 8.25
C HIS A 49 -2.12 15.89 6.98
N TYR A 50 -2.31 16.60 5.87
CA TYR A 50 -2.52 16.02 4.55
C TYR A 50 -1.70 16.73 3.48
N LEU A 51 -1.26 15.96 2.48
CA LEU A 51 -0.93 16.47 1.16
C LEU A 51 -2.22 16.54 0.35
N LEU A 52 -2.58 17.76 -0.07
CA LEU A 52 -3.71 18.00 -0.95
C LEU A 52 -3.21 18.16 -2.38
N TYR A 53 -3.81 17.41 -3.32
CA TYR A 53 -3.48 17.47 -4.73
C TYR A 53 -4.67 17.88 -5.57
N LEU A 54 -4.43 18.82 -6.49
CA LEU A 54 -5.32 19.16 -7.60
C LEU A 54 -4.69 18.57 -8.88
N PRO A 55 -5.15 17.40 -9.37
CA PRO A 55 -4.63 16.77 -10.57
C PRO A 55 -4.88 17.62 -11.82
N PHE A 56 -3.91 17.63 -12.77
CA PHE A 56 -4.10 18.31 -14.06
C PHE A 56 -4.91 17.49 -15.06
N HIS A 57 -4.84 16.16 -14.94
CA HIS A 57 -5.44 15.24 -15.90
C HIS A 57 -6.34 14.24 -15.17
N ARG A 58 -7.47 13.94 -15.82
CA ARG A 58 -8.41 12.95 -15.32
C ARG A 58 -7.79 11.56 -15.21
N GLU A 59 -6.90 11.21 -16.12
CA GLU A 59 -6.16 9.95 -16.12
C GLU A 59 -5.34 9.76 -14.84
N SER A 60 -4.72 10.83 -14.31
CA SER A 60 -3.98 10.77 -13.03
C SER A 60 -4.91 10.47 -11.85
N LEU A 61 -6.13 11.02 -11.87
CA LEU A 61 -7.13 10.74 -10.85
C LEU A 61 -7.63 9.30 -10.93
N GLU A 62 -7.97 8.83 -12.14
CA GLU A 62 -8.43 7.45 -12.38
C GLU A 62 -7.35 6.44 -11.98
N HIS A 63 -6.08 6.75 -12.23
CA HIS A 63 -4.96 5.92 -11.80
C HIS A 63 -4.90 5.77 -10.27
N ILE A 64 -4.98 6.89 -9.53
CA ILE A 64 -4.98 6.86 -8.05
C ILE A 64 -6.23 6.13 -7.52
N GLU A 65 -7.39 6.30 -8.16
CA GLU A 65 -8.62 5.61 -7.77
C GLU A 65 -8.51 4.08 -7.91
N GLN A 66 -7.97 3.62 -9.04
CA GLN A 66 -7.70 2.20 -9.27
C GLN A 66 -6.68 1.66 -8.26
N LEU A 67 -5.62 2.42 -7.99
CA LEU A 67 -4.60 2.05 -7.02
C LEU A 67 -5.21 1.89 -5.62
N GLU A 68 -6.05 2.82 -5.18
CA GLU A 68 -6.72 2.77 -3.88
C GLU A 68 -7.72 1.61 -3.77
N CYS A 69 -8.45 1.32 -4.83
CA CYS A 69 -9.33 0.15 -4.89
C CYS A 69 -8.53 -1.13 -4.62
N LEU A 70 -7.45 -1.33 -5.35
CA LEU A 70 -6.56 -2.48 -5.20
C LEU A 70 -5.87 -2.51 -3.83
N THR A 71 -5.51 -1.35 -3.29
CA THR A 71 -4.89 -1.23 -1.96
C THR A 71 -5.86 -1.69 -0.86
N ARG A 72 -7.14 -1.35 -0.95
CA ARG A 72 -8.17 -1.79 0.00
C ARG A 72 -8.40 -3.30 -0.06
N GLU A 73 -8.41 -3.87 -1.27
CA GLU A 73 -8.58 -5.31 -1.49
C GLU A 73 -7.39 -6.14 -0.99
N ARG A 74 -6.17 -5.56 -1.04
CA ARG A 74 -4.91 -6.26 -0.76
C ARG A 74 -4.34 -6.06 0.63
N SER A 75 -5.06 -5.40 1.53
CA SER A 75 -4.55 -4.86 2.80
C SER A 75 -3.52 -3.74 2.61
N ARG A 76 -3.70 -2.62 3.28
CA ARG A 76 -2.90 -1.41 3.07
C ARG A 76 -1.42 -1.57 3.35
N GLY A 77 -1.07 -2.44 4.30
CA GLY A 77 0.32 -2.66 4.68
C GLY A 77 1.08 -1.35 4.94
N PRO A 78 2.26 -1.19 4.34
CA PRO A 78 3.11 -0.01 4.55
C PRO A 78 2.70 1.22 3.71
N LEU A 79 1.49 1.25 3.16
CA LEU A 79 1.04 2.33 2.29
C LEU A 79 0.18 3.35 3.03
N ILE A 80 0.43 4.62 2.72
CA ILE A 80 -0.35 5.75 3.21
C ILE A 80 -1.62 5.89 2.36
N GLU A 81 -2.75 6.18 3.02
CA GLU A 81 -4.05 6.31 2.36
C GLU A 81 -4.14 7.55 1.49
N ASN A 82 -4.74 7.38 0.28
CA ASN A 82 -5.28 8.47 -0.51
C ASN A 82 -6.81 8.48 -0.41
N ARG A 83 -7.39 9.67 -0.28
CA ARG A 83 -8.85 9.90 -0.31
C ARG A 83 -9.19 10.78 -1.49
N ILE A 84 -10.09 10.33 -2.34
CA ILE A 84 -10.56 11.11 -3.48
C ILE A 84 -11.85 11.81 -3.08
N LEU A 85 -11.84 13.13 -3.13
CA LEU A 85 -12.98 14.00 -2.87
C LEU A 85 -13.50 14.52 -4.20
N ARG A 86 -14.62 13.97 -4.65
CA ARG A 86 -15.23 14.34 -5.93
C ARG A 86 -15.89 15.71 -5.85
N GLU A 87 -15.69 16.53 -6.90
CA GLU A 87 -16.24 17.89 -7.05
C GLU A 87 -16.02 18.76 -5.80
N GLU A 88 -14.89 18.60 -5.13
CA GLU A 88 -14.63 19.21 -3.83
C GLU A 88 -14.32 20.69 -3.92
N LEU A 89 -13.56 21.10 -4.95
CA LEU A 89 -13.13 22.47 -5.16
C LEU A 89 -13.97 23.13 -6.26
N THR A 90 -14.57 24.27 -5.97
CA THR A 90 -15.25 25.11 -6.96
C THR A 90 -14.42 26.35 -7.25
N MET A 91 -14.09 26.58 -8.51
CA MET A 91 -13.44 27.80 -8.98
C MET A 91 -14.31 28.49 -10.03
N VAL A 92 -14.23 29.82 -10.06
CA VAL A 92 -14.95 30.66 -11.03
C VAL A 92 -13.95 31.19 -12.04
N ASP A 93 -14.23 31.01 -13.32
CA ASP A 93 -13.38 31.57 -14.39
C ASP A 93 -13.62 33.06 -14.64
N SER A 94 -12.84 33.65 -15.55
CA SER A 94 -12.95 35.04 -15.93
C SER A 94 -14.28 35.44 -16.59
N LEU A 95 -15.08 34.43 -16.99
CA LEU A 95 -16.41 34.60 -17.59
C LEU A 95 -17.53 34.39 -16.57
N GLY A 96 -17.18 34.13 -15.29
CA GLY A 96 -18.14 33.90 -14.22
C GLY A 96 -18.71 32.47 -14.24
N GLN A 97 -18.11 31.53 -14.98
CA GLN A 97 -18.55 30.15 -14.99
C GLN A 97 -17.90 29.36 -13.85
N HIS A 98 -18.72 28.54 -13.19
CA HIS A 98 -18.26 27.67 -12.10
C HIS A 98 -17.72 26.35 -12.65
N HIS A 99 -16.53 26.00 -12.20
CA HIS A 99 -15.87 24.74 -12.52
C HIS A 99 -15.61 23.96 -11.22
N ASN A 100 -16.06 22.70 -11.18
CA ASN A 100 -15.81 21.82 -10.05
C ASN A 100 -14.64 20.88 -10.34
N PHE A 101 -13.79 20.70 -9.36
CA PHE A 101 -12.59 19.87 -9.45
C PHE A 101 -12.56 18.82 -8.36
N ASP A 102 -12.08 17.66 -8.74
CA ASP A 102 -11.78 16.58 -7.81
C ASP A 102 -10.43 16.83 -7.11
N ILE A 103 -10.37 16.50 -5.84
CA ILE A 103 -9.18 16.66 -5.01
C ILE A 103 -8.74 15.29 -4.50
N ILE A 104 -7.45 15.05 -4.39
CA ILE A 104 -6.87 13.91 -3.71
C ILE A 104 -6.23 14.39 -2.43
N LEU A 105 -6.54 13.73 -1.32
CA LEU A 105 -5.87 13.89 -0.04
C LEU A 105 -5.03 12.65 0.25
N GLN A 106 -3.76 12.83 0.56
CA GLN A 106 -2.90 11.79 1.10
C GLN A 106 -2.55 12.15 2.55
N VAL A 107 -2.79 11.24 3.48
CA VAL A 107 -2.40 11.45 4.89
C VAL A 107 -0.90 11.72 4.94
N LEU A 108 -0.48 12.73 5.66
CA LEU A 108 0.92 13.06 5.89
C LEU A 108 1.27 12.67 7.34
N PRO A 109 1.99 11.57 7.57
CA PRO A 109 2.40 11.19 8.92
C PRO A 109 3.32 12.24 9.53
N SER A 110 3.34 12.30 10.88
CA SER A 110 4.33 13.11 11.59
C SER A 110 5.74 12.66 11.27
N GLY A 111 6.57 13.58 10.82
CA GLY A 111 7.95 13.29 10.38
C GLY A 111 8.47 14.33 9.40
N GLN A 112 9.55 13.98 8.72
CA GLN A 112 10.24 14.85 7.76
C GLN A 112 10.50 14.08 6.45
N THR A 113 10.56 14.78 5.33
CA THR A 113 11.01 14.13 4.09
C THR A 113 12.45 13.65 4.25
N LEU A 114 12.83 12.58 3.55
CA LEU A 114 14.23 12.11 3.58
C LEU A 114 15.20 13.22 3.20
N LYS A 115 14.78 14.14 2.33
CA LYS A 115 15.58 15.31 1.93
C LYS A 115 15.91 16.22 3.13
N GLU A 116 15.00 16.35 4.08
CA GLU A 116 15.18 17.14 5.31
C GLU A 116 15.86 16.30 6.39
N ALA A 117 15.45 15.05 6.54
CA ALA A 117 15.92 14.15 7.58
C ALA A 117 17.44 13.87 7.51
N VAL A 118 18.04 13.94 6.31
CA VAL A 118 19.47 13.70 6.10
C VAL A 118 20.39 14.64 6.91
N THR A 119 19.91 15.82 7.29
CA THR A 119 20.64 16.78 8.13
C THR A 119 20.35 16.63 9.62
N HIS A 120 19.41 15.74 10.00
CA HIS A 120 18.95 15.59 11.39
C HIS A 120 19.25 14.22 11.99
N TYR A 121 19.48 13.19 11.18
CA TYR A 121 19.69 11.82 11.62
C TYR A 121 20.91 11.19 10.98
N ARG A 122 21.46 10.15 11.62
CA ARG A 122 22.62 9.42 11.14
C ARG A 122 22.34 8.70 9.82
N ALA A 123 23.28 8.73 8.90
CA ALA A 123 23.17 8.11 7.59
C ALA A 123 22.82 6.62 7.67
N TYR A 124 23.47 5.88 8.57
CA TYR A 124 23.18 4.45 8.77
C TYR A 124 21.73 4.16 9.12
N ASP A 125 21.13 4.98 10.01
CA ASP A 125 19.73 4.79 10.44
C ASP A 125 18.76 5.09 9.31
N LEU A 126 19.03 6.14 8.51
CA LEU A 126 18.25 6.51 7.34
C LEU A 126 18.30 5.43 6.26
N ILE A 127 19.51 4.88 5.97
CA ILE A 127 19.66 3.76 5.02
C ILE A 127 18.86 2.57 5.50
N THR A 128 18.96 2.20 6.77
CA THR A 128 18.20 1.09 7.35
C THR A 128 16.68 1.31 7.25
N ALA A 129 16.20 2.55 7.45
CA ALA A 129 14.77 2.88 7.33
C ALA A 129 14.26 2.71 5.88
N VAL A 130 15.01 3.18 4.88
CA VAL A 130 14.62 3.05 3.48
C VAL A 130 14.73 1.60 2.96
N GLU A 131 15.70 0.82 3.44
CA GLU A 131 15.81 -0.62 3.15
C GLU A 131 14.62 -1.41 3.72
N LYS A 132 14.22 -1.11 4.97
CA LYS A 132 13.02 -1.68 5.58
C LYS A 132 11.75 -1.28 4.80
N MET A 133 11.66 -0.03 4.34
CA MET A 133 10.57 0.42 3.47
C MET A 133 10.53 -0.38 2.16
N LYS A 134 11.67 -0.48 1.44
CA LYS A 134 11.79 -1.29 0.23
C LYS A 134 11.28 -2.71 0.46
N SER A 135 11.81 -3.39 1.48
CA SER A 135 11.44 -4.78 1.80
C SER A 135 9.93 -4.93 2.03
N ARG A 136 9.28 -3.96 2.68
CA ARG A 136 7.83 -3.98 2.91
C ARG A 136 7.03 -3.75 1.63
N LEU A 137 7.47 -2.83 0.76
CA LEU A 137 6.82 -2.57 -0.53
C LEU A 137 6.93 -3.78 -1.47
N ASP A 138 8.12 -4.36 -1.55
CA ASP A 138 8.36 -5.55 -2.38
C ASP A 138 7.57 -6.76 -1.89
N ALA A 139 7.44 -6.90 -0.57
CA ALA A 139 6.66 -7.99 0.04
C ALA A 139 5.18 -7.96 -0.36
N ILE A 140 4.59 -6.78 -0.56
CA ILE A 140 3.19 -6.64 -0.99
C ILE A 140 3.01 -6.56 -2.51
N GLY A 141 4.09 -6.51 -3.28
CA GLY A 141 4.04 -6.36 -4.73
C GLY A 141 3.71 -4.93 -5.19
N PHE A 142 4.10 -3.92 -4.42
CA PHE A 142 3.87 -2.52 -4.76
C PHE A 142 5.14 -1.89 -5.31
N CYS A 143 5.12 -1.47 -6.59
CA CYS A 143 6.19 -0.72 -7.24
C CYS A 143 5.86 0.76 -7.24
N HIS A 144 6.69 1.56 -6.56
CA HIS A 144 6.49 3.01 -6.50
C HIS A 144 6.89 3.74 -7.80
N ASN A 145 7.93 3.26 -8.47
CA ASN A 145 8.48 3.78 -9.75
C ASN A 145 8.93 5.26 -9.73
N ASN A 146 9.01 5.90 -8.58
CA ASN A 146 9.48 7.27 -8.42
C ASN A 146 9.94 7.54 -6.98
N LEU A 147 10.79 6.68 -6.43
CA LEU A 147 11.37 6.88 -5.10
C LEU A 147 12.49 7.94 -5.18
N THR A 148 12.20 9.11 -4.67
CA THR A 148 13.15 10.23 -4.56
C THR A 148 13.21 10.73 -3.12
N PRO A 149 14.27 11.45 -2.68
CA PRO A 149 14.35 11.98 -1.32
C PRO A 149 13.17 12.88 -0.89
N SER A 150 12.48 13.50 -1.84
CA SER A 150 11.28 14.30 -1.59
C SER A 150 9.98 13.49 -1.57
N ASN A 151 10.02 12.22 -2.02
CA ASN A 151 8.86 11.32 -2.07
C ASN A 151 8.90 10.24 -0.99
N VAL A 152 9.82 10.35 -0.04
CA VAL A 152 9.91 9.46 1.12
C VAL A 152 9.84 10.32 2.37
N ILE A 153 8.94 9.96 3.30
CA ILE A 153 8.86 10.55 4.63
C ILE A 153 9.49 9.62 5.64
N ILE A 154 10.30 10.19 6.52
CA ILE A 154 10.87 9.54 7.71
C ILE A 154 10.03 10.00 8.89
N CYS A 155 9.28 9.09 9.48
CA CYS A 155 8.40 9.38 10.59
C CYS A 155 9.17 9.45 11.92
N ASP A 156 8.58 10.12 12.91
CA ASP A 156 9.15 10.25 14.26
C ASP A 156 9.39 8.90 14.96
N ASN A 157 8.68 7.85 14.54
CA ASN A 157 8.86 6.47 15.01
C ASN A 157 9.95 5.70 14.24
N GLY A 158 10.70 6.35 13.37
CA GLY A 158 11.78 5.74 12.58
C GLY A 158 11.32 4.98 11.34
N ALA A 159 10.01 4.90 11.06
CA ALA A 159 9.53 4.24 9.87
C ALA A 159 9.63 5.15 8.64
N ALA A 160 10.02 4.58 7.49
CA ALA A 160 9.98 5.26 6.21
C ALA A 160 8.73 4.85 5.42
N TYR A 161 8.09 5.81 4.76
CA TYR A 161 6.94 5.60 3.89
C TYR A 161 7.09 6.37 2.58
N PRO A 162 6.64 5.80 1.44
CA PRO A 162 6.58 6.53 0.19
C PRO A 162 5.38 7.47 0.15
N LEU A 163 5.50 8.56 -0.60
CA LEU A 163 4.46 9.56 -0.89
C LEU A 163 4.28 9.68 -2.41
N ARG A 164 3.18 10.27 -2.88
CA ARG A 164 2.98 10.66 -4.28
C ARG A 164 2.98 9.49 -5.27
N TYR A 165 1.96 8.64 -5.18
CA TYR A 165 1.84 7.38 -5.96
C TYR A 165 1.48 7.56 -7.45
N TRP A 166 1.85 8.68 -8.09
CA TRP A 166 1.48 9.00 -9.47
C TRP A 166 1.94 7.98 -10.52
N TYR A 167 3.03 7.25 -10.24
CA TYR A 167 3.64 6.27 -11.13
C TYR A 167 3.59 4.85 -10.55
N ALA A 168 2.99 4.71 -9.38
CA ALA A 168 2.97 3.44 -8.68
C ALA A 168 2.05 2.42 -9.36
N LYS A 169 2.37 1.14 -9.21
CA LYS A 169 1.56 0.02 -9.70
C LYS A 169 1.76 -1.23 -8.86
N TRP A 170 0.81 -2.12 -9.00
CA TRP A 170 0.86 -3.43 -8.40
C TRP A 170 1.45 -4.43 -9.40
N GLU A 171 2.53 -5.10 -9.01
CA GLU A 171 3.21 -6.12 -9.81
C GLU A 171 3.35 -7.41 -9.01
N ILE A 172 3.43 -8.56 -9.73
CA ILE A 172 3.60 -9.87 -9.07
C ILE A 172 5.01 -9.98 -8.48
N TYR A 173 5.98 -9.39 -9.16
CA TYR A 173 7.36 -9.27 -8.71
C TYR A 173 7.71 -7.79 -8.71
N SER A 174 7.83 -7.21 -7.52
CA SER A 174 8.26 -5.83 -7.37
C SER A 174 9.71 -5.83 -6.87
N ASP A 175 10.49 -4.95 -7.44
CA ASP A 175 11.83 -4.61 -6.96
C ASP A 175 11.96 -3.10 -6.99
N ASN A 176 11.65 -2.47 -5.85
CA ASN A 176 11.76 -1.02 -5.73
C ASN A 176 13.22 -0.62 -5.67
N ASP A 177 13.69 0.11 -6.66
CA ASP A 177 15.04 0.66 -6.66
C ASP A 177 15.16 1.83 -5.67
N ILE A 178 16.03 1.68 -4.68
CA ILE A 178 16.35 2.69 -3.67
C ILE A 178 17.75 3.27 -3.83
N SER A 179 18.48 2.92 -4.90
CA SER A 179 19.86 3.36 -5.10
C SER A 179 20.01 4.88 -5.03
N GLN A 180 19.06 5.62 -5.67
CA GLN A 180 19.05 7.08 -5.60
C GLN A 180 18.86 7.63 -4.19
N LEU A 181 18.14 6.92 -3.30
CA LEU A 181 17.96 7.33 -1.91
C LEU A 181 19.23 7.10 -1.11
N VAL A 182 19.86 5.95 -1.29
CA VAL A 182 21.13 5.60 -0.64
C VAL A 182 22.24 6.56 -1.10
N ASP A 183 22.39 6.75 -2.40
CA ASP A 183 23.36 7.70 -2.97
C ASP A 183 23.15 9.12 -2.44
N PHE A 184 21.88 9.55 -2.29
CA PHE A 184 21.55 10.85 -1.73
C PHE A 184 21.98 10.96 -0.27
N ILE A 185 21.74 9.93 0.55
CA ILE A 185 22.14 9.90 1.96
C ILE A 185 23.66 9.95 2.05
N ASP A 186 24.37 9.11 1.30
CA ASP A 186 25.84 9.04 1.33
C ASP A 186 26.50 10.34 0.84
N ASN A 187 25.96 10.98 -0.20
CA ASN A 187 26.47 12.26 -0.72
C ASN A 187 26.24 13.45 0.22
N ASN A 188 25.28 13.36 1.14
CA ASN A 188 25.01 14.38 2.16
C ASN A 188 25.60 14.01 3.55
N ARG A 189 26.32 12.90 3.62
CA ARG A 189 26.98 12.44 4.83
C ARG A 189 28.29 13.21 5.03
N HIS A 190 28.47 13.70 6.25
CA HIS A 190 29.74 14.26 6.72
C HIS A 190 30.15 13.46 7.95
N ASP A 191 31.22 12.69 7.87
CA ASP A 191 31.59 11.69 8.89
C ASP A 191 31.69 12.27 10.32
N GLU A 192 32.21 13.47 10.49
CA GLU A 192 32.29 14.14 11.80
C GLU A 192 30.92 14.60 12.30
N LEU A 193 30.07 15.11 11.40
CA LEU A 193 28.70 15.53 11.72
C LEU A 193 27.79 14.33 11.94
N ASP A 194 27.90 13.31 11.08
CA ASP A 194 27.11 12.09 11.17
C ASP A 194 27.30 11.39 12.53
N ALA A 195 28.55 11.35 13.04
CA ALA A 195 28.83 10.79 14.36
C ALA A 195 28.18 11.57 15.52
N ALA A 196 27.93 12.87 15.33
CA ALA A 196 27.31 13.75 16.33
C ALA A 196 25.79 13.77 16.24
N LEU A 197 25.19 13.32 15.11
CA LEU A 197 23.74 13.32 14.93
C LEU A 197 23.07 12.26 15.81
N PRO A 198 21.81 12.50 16.25
CA PRO A 198 21.04 11.53 17.00
C PRO A 198 20.72 10.30 16.16
N HIS A 199 20.54 9.16 16.84
CA HIS A 199 19.96 7.98 16.23
C HIS A 199 18.48 8.20 15.93
N LEU A 200 18.04 7.70 14.79
CA LEU A 200 16.63 7.57 14.51
C LEU A 200 16.07 6.39 15.33
N LEU A 201 15.23 6.70 16.30
CA LEU A 201 14.63 5.68 17.15
C LEU A 201 13.63 4.85 16.34
N MET A 202 14.11 3.72 15.84
CA MET A 202 13.24 2.74 15.20
C MET A 202 12.47 2.00 16.26
N GLN A 203 11.20 2.33 16.43
CA GLN A 203 10.30 1.49 17.19
C GLN A 203 10.05 0.22 16.34
N ASP A 204 10.54 -0.91 16.85
CA ASP A 204 10.07 -2.18 16.34
C ASP A 204 8.58 -2.21 16.60
N CYS A 205 7.79 -2.21 15.51
CA CYS A 205 6.36 -2.48 15.65
C CYS A 205 6.27 -3.84 16.30
N GLU A 206 5.88 -3.87 17.57
CA GLU A 206 5.65 -5.12 18.27
C GLU A 206 4.63 -5.93 17.45
N ALA A 207 4.93 -7.21 17.27
CA ALA A 207 4.01 -8.09 16.57
C ALA A 207 2.74 -8.20 17.40
N GLU A 208 1.60 -7.79 16.82
CA GLU A 208 0.31 -7.95 17.48
C GLU A 208 0.04 -9.44 17.65
N TYR A 209 -0.09 -9.86 18.89
CA TYR A 209 -0.34 -11.25 19.26
C TYR A 209 -1.77 -11.63 18.83
N SER A 210 -1.91 -12.55 17.88
CA SER A 210 -3.22 -12.92 17.35
C SER A 210 -3.90 -14.08 18.07
N ALA A 211 -3.24 -14.80 18.98
CA ALA A 211 -3.77 -15.80 19.92
C ALA A 211 -2.64 -16.67 20.50
N PRO A 212 -2.85 -17.41 21.61
CA PRO A 212 -1.90 -18.43 22.08
C PRO A 212 -1.69 -19.51 21.00
N PRO A 213 -0.53 -20.19 20.98
CA PRO A 213 -0.21 -21.22 19.99
C PRO A 213 -1.30 -22.29 19.96
N LYS A 214 -1.89 -22.48 18.79
CA LYS A 214 -2.99 -23.43 18.58
C LYS A 214 -2.54 -24.72 17.94
N TYR A 215 -1.35 -24.76 17.38
CA TYR A 215 -0.83 -25.94 16.70
C TYR A 215 0.66 -26.11 16.98
N ASP A 216 1.01 -27.20 17.67
CA ASP A 216 2.38 -27.68 17.94
C ASP A 216 3.44 -26.59 18.21
N GLY A 217 3.09 -25.60 19.04
CA GLY A 217 3.98 -24.48 19.41
C GLY A 217 4.15 -23.42 18.32
N ILE A 218 3.47 -23.51 17.17
CA ILE A 218 3.51 -22.49 16.12
C ILE A 218 2.43 -21.46 16.36
N THR A 219 2.84 -20.20 16.35
CA THR A 219 1.94 -19.04 16.53
C THR A 219 1.94 -18.20 15.27
N ARG A 220 0.74 -17.90 14.78
CA ARG A 220 0.54 -16.87 13.75
C ARG A 220 0.58 -15.50 14.41
N LEU A 221 1.44 -14.63 13.90
CA LEU A 221 1.53 -13.25 14.33
C LEU A 221 1.20 -12.30 13.18
N CYS A 222 0.70 -11.11 13.52
CA CYS A 222 0.54 -10.01 12.60
C CYS A 222 1.52 -8.91 12.98
N LYS A 223 2.28 -8.42 11.99
CA LYS A 223 3.21 -7.31 12.16
C LYS A 223 3.02 -6.33 11.00
N GLY A 224 2.57 -5.11 11.29
CA GLY A 224 2.30 -4.09 10.27
C GLY A 224 1.33 -4.56 9.19
N HIS A 225 0.20 -5.20 9.58
CA HIS A 225 -0.82 -5.78 8.70
C HIS A 225 -0.34 -6.96 7.82
N HIS A 226 0.84 -7.52 8.11
CA HIS A 226 1.33 -8.73 7.46
C HIS A 226 1.41 -9.88 8.46
N TYR A 227 1.00 -11.04 8.02
CA TYR A 227 1.06 -12.27 8.78
C TYR A 227 2.36 -13.01 8.54
N GLY A 228 2.87 -13.61 9.58
CA GLY A 228 4.00 -14.53 9.62
C GLY A 228 3.79 -15.55 10.72
N PHE A 229 4.71 -16.49 10.83
CA PHE A 229 4.67 -17.54 11.83
C PHE A 229 5.97 -17.58 12.62
N VAL A 230 5.84 -17.85 13.92
CA VAL A 230 6.95 -18.03 14.85
C VAL A 230 6.78 -19.34 15.60
N ASP A 231 7.88 -19.92 16.06
CA ASP A 231 7.88 -21.10 16.94
C ASP A 231 7.61 -20.71 18.42
N SER A 232 7.62 -21.72 19.30
CA SER A 232 7.43 -21.54 20.74
C SER A 232 8.50 -20.66 21.41
N ASP A 233 9.68 -20.56 20.81
CA ASP A 233 10.81 -19.78 21.31
C ASP A 233 10.83 -18.37 20.73
N GLY A 234 9.84 -18.03 19.89
CA GLY A 234 9.71 -16.74 19.20
C GLY A 234 10.61 -16.60 17.97
N HIS A 235 11.26 -17.66 17.50
CA HIS A 235 12.03 -17.62 16.27
C HIS A 235 11.09 -17.60 15.06
N GLN A 236 11.45 -16.80 14.09
CA GLN A 236 10.64 -16.61 12.88
C GLN A 236 10.73 -17.83 11.97
N ILE A 237 9.59 -18.51 11.76
CA ILE A 237 9.44 -19.61 10.79
C ILE A 237 9.26 -19.06 9.38
N THR A 238 8.41 -18.02 9.24
CA THR A 238 8.20 -17.34 7.95
C THR A 238 8.34 -15.82 8.12
N PRO A 239 8.83 -15.10 7.10
CA PRO A 239 8.79 -13.66 7.12
C PRO A 239 7.34 -13.13 7.19
N PHE A 240 7.15 -11.93 7.74
CA PHE A 240 5.86 -11.23 7.80
C PHE A 240 5.56 -10.61 6.42
N ILE A 241 5.12 -11.44 5.47
CA ILE A 241 4.91 -11.04 4.07
C ILE A 241 3.54 -11.41 3.51
N TYR A 242 2.73 -12.12 4.29
CA TYR A 242 1.42 -12.56 3.84
C TYR A 242 0.35 -11.53 4.20
N SER A 243 -0.46 -11.13 3.22
CA SER A 243 -1.60 -10.23 3.46
C SER A 243 -2.71 -10.91 4.27
N TRP A 244 -2.73 -12.24 4.26
CA TRP A 244 -3.61 -13.06 5.07
C TRP A 244 -2.98 -14.44 5.29
N ALA A 245 -3.26 -15.06 6.44
CA ALA A 245 -2.85 -16.42 6.75
C ALA A 245 -3.89 -17.10 7.65
N SER A 246 -4.16 -18.38 7.43
CA SER A 246 -4.91 -19.22 8.36
C SER A 246 -4.04 -19.59 9.57
N GLU A 247 -4.65 -20.13 10.62
CA GLU A 247 -3.92 -20.94 11.57
C GLU A 247 -3.42 -22.23 10.89
N PHE A 248 -2.41 -22.88 11.48
CA PHE A 248 -2.03 -24.22 11.06
C PHE A 248 -3.14 -25.24 11.38
N CYS A 249 -3.40 -26.12 10.45
CA CYS A 249 -4.31 -27.24 10.59
C CYS A 249 -3.68 -28.46 9.92
N GLU A 250 -3.53 -29.55 10.66
CA GLU A 250 -2.89 -30.78 10.17
C GLU A 250 -1.55 -30.52 9.43
N GLY A 251 -0.66 -29.68 10.03
CA GLY A 251 0.65 -29.36 9.47
C GLY A 251 0.65 -28.44 8.24
N ARG A 252 -0.49 -27.82 7.91
CA ARG A 252 -0.62 -26.90 6.78
C ARG A 252 -1.25 -25.59 7.19
N ALA A 253 -0.73 -24.48 6.64
CA ALA A 253 -1.39 -23.17 6.73
C ALA A 253 -1.59 -22.60 5.33
N ILE A 254 -2.81 -22.10 5.07
CA ILE A 254 -3.10 -21.36 3.85
C ILE A 254 -2.59 -19.93 4.04
N VAL A 255 -1.88 -19.42 3.05
CA VAL A 255 -1.32 -18.08 3.05
C VAL A 255 -1.73 -17.34 1.79
N ALA A 256 -1.94 -16.04 1.91
CA ALA A 256 -2.26 -15.19 0.77
C ALA A 256 -1.23 -14.07 0.61
N LYS A 257 -0.91 -13.76 -0.63
CA LYS A 257 -0.10 -12.61 -1.02
C LYS A 257 -0.65 -12.05 -2.33
N CYS A 258 -0.91 -10.73 -2.39
CA CYS A 258 -1.44 -10.07 -3.58
C CYS A 258 -2.71 -10.76 -4.13
N SER A 259 -3.70 -11.05 -3.26
CA SER A 259 -4.97 -11.73 -3.61
C SER A 259 -4.78 -13.12 -4.26
N LYS A 260 -3.62 -13.74 -4.07
CA LYS A 260 -3.36 -15.13 -4.46
C LYS A 260 -3.08 -15.97 -3.22
N PHE A 261 -3.58 -17.19 -3.27
CA PHE A 261 -3.52 -18.16 -2.19
C PHE A 261 -2.54 -19.28 -2.53
N GLY A 262 -1.91 -19.79 -1.51
CA GLY A 262 -1.05 -20.96 -1.51
C GLY A 262 -1.03 -21.61 -0.13
N ALA A 263 -0.22 -22.65 0.06
CA ALA A 263 -0.08 -23.31 1.35
C ALA A 263 1.39 -23.53 1.71
N ILE A 264 1.67 -23.49 3.02
CA ILE A 264 3.00 -23.74 3.60
C ILE A 264 2.94 -24.89 4.60
N ASP A 265 4.10 -25.51 4.83
CA ASP A 265 4.31 -26.47 5.91
C ASP A 265 4.80 -25.80 7.21
N GLU A 266 4.97 -26.60 8.26
CA GLU A 266 5.43 -26.17 9.60
C GLU A 266 6.83 -25.53 9.60
N HIS A 267 7.61 -25.76 8.57
CA HIS A 267 8.94 -25.18 8.38
C HIS A 267 8.92 -23.91 7.52
N GLY A 268 7.72 -23.44 7.15
CA GLY A 268 7.55 -22.26 6.28
C GLY A 268 7.83 -22.52 4.80
N ARG A 269 8.04 -23.77 4.38
CA ARG A 269 8.27 -24.13 2.99
C ARG A 269 6.95 -24.14 2.24
N LYS A 270 6.94 -23.60 1.01
CA LYS A 270 5.75 -23.58 0.16
C LYS A 270 5.46 -24.98 -0.35
N VAL A 271 4.34 -25.57 0.09
CA VAL A 271 3.79 -26.83 -0.42
C VAL A 271 2.94 -26.58 -1.67
N ILE A 272 2.11 -25.52 -1.61
CA ILE A 272 1.32 -25.07 -2.77
C ILE A 272 1.75 -23.65 -3.09
N PRO A 273 2.16 -23.36 -4.34
CA PRO A 273 2.59 -22.01 -4.72
C PRO A 273 1.45 -21.00 -4.57
N VAL A 274 1.81 -19.75 -4.19
CA VAL A 274 0.84 -18.65 -3.96
C VAL A 274 0.41 -18.04 -5.30
N ILE A 275 -0.40 -18.76 -6.06
CA ILE A 275 -0.82 -18.39 -7.43
C ILE A 275 -2.31 -18.59 -7.69
N TYR A 276 -3.05 -19.19 -6.78
CA TYR A 276 -4.46 -19.51 -6.94
C TYR A 276 -5.35 -18.34 -6.51
N SER A 277 -6.45 -18.13 -7.20
CA SER A 277 -7.45 -17.10 -6.83
C SER A 277 -8.30 -17.53 -5.64
N ASN A 278 -8.39 -18.83 -5.40
CA ASN A 278 -9.03 -19.42 -4.22
C ASN A 278 -8.29 -20.72 -3.85
N LEU A 279 -8.22 -21.00 -2.56
CA LEU A 279 -7.64 -22.25 -2.02
C LEU A 279 -8.37 -22.60 -0.73
N LYS A 280 -8.82 -23.85 -0.61
CA LYS A 280 -9.44 -24.40 0.58
C LYS A 280 -8.79 -25.74 0.91
N PHE A 281 -8.59 -26.00 2.18
CA PHE A 281 -8.12 -27.30 2.69
C PHE A 281 -9.29 -28.04 3.31
N ASP A 282 -9.49 -29.26 2.89
CA ASP A 282 -10.45 -30.18 3.48
C ASP A 282 -9.71 -31.14 4.41
N VAL A 283 -9.93 -30.96 5.70
CA VAL A 283 -9.24 -31.69 6.77
C VAL A 283 -9.64 -33.19 6.77
N GLU A 284 -10.89 -33.51 6.39
CA GLU A 284 -11.37 -34.89 6.40
C GLU A 284 -10.73 -35.73 5.29
N THR A 285 -10.54 -35.12 4.13
CA THR A 285 -9.99 -35.81 2.95
C THR A 285 -8.48 -35.61 2.77
N GLY A 286 -7.90 -34.59 3.41
CA GLY A 286 -6.51 -34.19 3.23
C GLY A 286 -6.20 -33.55 1.88
N PHE A 287 -7.22 -33.17 1.10
CA PHE A 287 -7.05 -32.53 -0.20
C PHE A 287 -7.28 -31.03 -0.14
N PHE A 288 -6.63 -30.34 -1.07
CA PHE A 288 -6.93 -28.94 -1.35
C PHE A 288 -7.78 -28.78 -2.61
N THR A 289 -8.76 -27.91 -2.54
CA THR A 289 -9.48 -27.42 -3.72
C THR A 289 -9.00 -26.01 -4.04
N ALA A 290 -8.53 -25.79 -5.27
CA ALA A 290 -7.96 -24.54 -5.71
C ALA A 290 -8.59 -24.07 -7.03
N THR A 291 -8.67 -22.75 -7.21
CA THR A 291 -9.14 -22.13 -8.45
C THR A 291 -8.03 -21.24 -9.03
N ARG A 292 -7.78 -21.36 -10.32
CA ARG A 292 -6.86 -20.48 -11.04
C ARG A 292 -7.31 -20.32 -12.48
N ASN A 293 -7.48 -19.07 -12.93
CA ASN A 293 -8.11 -18.75 -14.20
C ASN A 293 -9.48 -19.48 -14.30
N ASP A 294 -9.74 -20.16 -15.39
CA ASP A 294 -11.00 -20.88 -15.65
C ASP A 294 -10.94 -22.37 -15.26
N TYR A 295 -10.09 -22.71 -14.28
CA TYR A 295 -9.92 -24.10 -13.87
C TYR A 295 -10.02 -24.27 -12.36
N ASN A 296 -10.68 -25.35 -11.96
CA ASN A 296 -10.64 -25.91 -10.62
C ASN A 296 -9.62 -27.07 -10.56
N TYR A 297 -8.89 -27.10 -9.47
CA TYR A 297 -7.83 -28.06 -9.19
C TYR A 297 -8.15 -28.84 -7.91
N LEU A 298 -7.91 -30.13 -7.93
CA LEU A 298 -7.81 -30.96 -6.75
C LEU A 298 -6.31 -31.26 -6.54
N ILE A 299 -5.79 -30.91 -5.36
CA ILE A 299 -4.36 -30.99 -5.03
C ILE A 299 -4.24 -31.85 -3.77
N ASN A 300 -3.30 -32.78 -3.74
CA ASN A 300 -3.09 -33.61 -2.57
C ASN A 300 -2.34 -32.86 -1.45
N TYR A 301 -2.15 -33.54 -0.33
CA TYR A 301 -1.49 -32.97 0.85
C TYR A 301 -0.01 -32.61 0.58
N GLU A 302 0.68 -33.25 -0.36
CA GLU A 302 2.04 -32.98 -0.80
C GLU A 302 2.15 -31.83 -1.80
N GLY A 303 1.00 -31.29 -2.27
CA GLY A 303 0.95 -30.18 -3.22
C GLY A 303 0.93 -30.62 -4.69
N GLU A 304 0.73 -31.90 -4.96
CA GLU A 304 0.63 -32.44 -6.32
C GLU A 304 -0.80 -32.29 -6.86
N ILE A 305 -0.92 -31.87 -8.12
CA ILE A 305 -2.22 -31.72 -8.78
C ILE A 305 -2.73 -33.11 -9.20
N ILE A 306 -3.81 -33.56 -8.55
CA ILE A 306 -4.45 -34.84 -8.85
C ILE A 306 -5.45 -34.72 -10.00
N ARG A 307 -6.17 -33.59 -10.03
CA ARG A 307 -7.21 -33.35 -11.05
C ARG A 307 -7.29 -31.86 -11.40
N ARG A 308 -7.58 -31.61 -12.69
CA ARG A 308 -7.87 -30.28 -13.22
C ARG A 308 -9.15 -30.34 -14.05
N VAL A 309 -10.11 -29.44 -13.76
CA VAL A 309 -11.39 -29.34 -14.47
C VAL A 309 -11.61 -27.90 -14.92
N LYS A 310 -11.98 -27.71 -16.17
CA LYS A 310 -12.35 -26.39 -16.69
C LYS A 310 -13.70 -25.98 -16.10
N ILE A 311 -13.82 -24.72 -15.68
CA ILE A 311 -15.08 -24.15 -15.25
C ILE A 311 -15.87 -23.83 -16.52
N GLU A 312 -16.98 -24.54 -16.74
CA GLU A 312 -17.92 -24.18 -17.79
C GLU A 312 -18.73 -22.99 -17.29
N THR A 313 -18.53 -21.82 -17.91
CA THR A 313 -19.46 -20.71 -17.78
C THR A 313 -20.71 -21.08 -18.56
N GLU A 314 -21.86 -21.17 -17.89
CA GLU A 314 -23.17 -21.21 -18.57
C GLU A 314 -23.36 -19.87 -19.29
N GLU A 315 -22.84 -19.75 -20.48
CA GLU A 315 -23.31 -18.73 -21.45
C GLU A 315 -24.69 -19.18 -21.92
N GLY A 316 -25.66 -18.29 -21.74
CA GLY A 316 -27.08 -18.47 -21.88
C GLY A 316 -27.54 -19.34 -23.07
N CYS A 317 -28.38 -20.32 -22.78
CA CYS A 317 -29.35 -20.82 -23.75
C CYS A 317 -30.27 -19.67 -24.16
N GLU A 318 -29.95 -18.98 -25.24
CA GLU A 318 -30.99 -18.30 -26.01
C GLU A 318 -31.88 -19.37 -26.61
N GLU A 319 -33.03 -19.61 -25.99
CA GLU A 319 -34.13 -20.33 -26.61
C GLU A 319 -34.60 -19.56 -27.85
N GLU A 320 -34.19 -20.08 -29.00
CA GLU A 320 -34.75 -19.71 -30.29
C GLU A 320 -36.26 -20.10 -30.32
N MET A 321 -37.12 -19.16 -29.92
CA MET A 321 -38.55 -19.32 -30.09
C MET A 321 -38.89 -19.32 -31.58
N ALA A 322 -39.09 -20.51 -32.14
CA ALA A 322 -39.64 -20.70 -33.45
C ALA A 322 -41.06 -20.07 -33.52
N ALA A 323 -41.20 -19.08 -34.40
CA ALA A 323 -42.49 -18.50 -34.73
C ALA A 323 -43.39 -19.53 -35.43
N PRO A 324 -44.70 -19.62 -35.10
CA PRO A 324 -45.58 -20.51 -35.80
C PRO A 324 -45.92 -19.93 -37.18
N THR A 325 -45.68 -20.72 -38.22
CA THR A 325 -46.16 -20.49 -39.57
C THR A 325 -47.70 -20.63 -39.64
N LEU A 326 -48.35 -19.59 -40.14
CA LEU A 326 -49.69 -19.66 -40.78
C LEU A 326 -49.55 -19.58 -42.27
#